data_47e87629cf8e14901641b8232fb8b4f6
#
_entry.id   47e87629cf8e14901641b8232fb8b4f6
#
_cell.length_a   1.000
_cell.length_b   1.000
_cell.length_c   1.000
_cell.angle_alpha   90.00
_cell.angle_beta   90.00
_cell.angle_gamma   90.00
#
_symmetry.space_group_name_H-M   'P 1'
#
loop_
_entity.id
_entity.type
_entity.pdbx_description
1 polymer ?
#
loop_
_entity_poly.entity_id
_entity_poly.type
_entity_poly.pdbx_seq_one_letter_code
_entity_poly.pdbx_strand_id
1 'polypeptide(L)'
;IFNSANSQIEKENYKQVSTRFVSFYNVDKNDSIVAMFSPEMNAALPLDKFSQVTAGLKVQFGVIKKIRFVRLQSASALYETTFDNAVLGMTITLNPKNEIAGLLFKPYTEAKEIIRNNTKMKLPFKGEWSVTWGGDTKEQNYHVESVAQKNAFDFLIYDEKGLTHKGTGEA
;
A
#
# COMPACT_ATOMS: atom_id res chain seq x y z
N ILE A 1 -4.46 -21.68 -9.55
CA ILE A 1 -3.78 -20.57 -10.28
C ILE A 1 -3.00 -19.83 -9.23
N PHE A 2 -1.69 -20.05 -9.19
CA PHE A 2 -0.81 -19.38 -8.25
C PHE A 2 -0.57 -17.95 -8.75
N ASN A 3 -1.12 -16.96 -8.08
CA ASN A 3 -0.67 -15.59 -8.25
C ASN A 3 0.69 -15.46 -7.57
N SER A 4 1.74 -15.51 -8.37
CA SER A 4 3.05 -15.01 -7.95
C SER A 4 2.83 -13.62 -7.37
N ALA A 5 3.46 -13.30 -6.24
CA ALA A 5 3.60 -11.92 -5.79
C ALA A 5 4.26 -11.17 -6.95
N ASN A 6 3.46 -10.58 -7.83
CA ASN A 6 3.94 -9.70 -8.87
C ASN A 6 4.55 -8.52 -8.13
N SER A 7 5.87 -8.47 -8.10
CA SER A 7 6.59 -7.23 -7.90
C SER A 7 5.97 -6.25 -8.90
N GLN A 8 5.13 -5.33 -8.41
CA GLN A 8 4.49 -4.37 -9.28
C GLN A 8 5.59 -3.56 -9.95
N ILE A 9 5.54 -3.50 -11.28
CA ILE A 9 6.49 -2.69 -12.05
C ILE A 9 6.05 -1.23 -11.92
N GLU A 10 6.99 -0.37 -11.54
CA GLU A 10 6.76 1.06 -11.51
C GLU A 10 6.37 1.57 -12.91
N LYS A 11 5.27 2.30 -12.99
CA LYS A 11 4.86 2.92 -14.25
C LYS A 11 5.77 4.11 -14.58
N GLU A 12 6.12 4.27 -15.85
CA GLU A 12 7.09 5.26 -16.32
C GLU A 12 6.70 6.71 -15.94
N ASN A 13 5.41 7.07 -16.01
CA ASN A 13 4.94 8.38 -15.59
C ASN A 13 5.20 8.67 -14.11
N TYR A 14 5.02 7.69 -13.23
CA TYR A 14 5.33 7.83 -11.79
C TYR A 14 6.83 7.95 -11.55
N LYS A 15 7.64 7.18 -12.25
CA LYS A 15 9.09 7.25 -12.18
C LYS A 15 9.62 8.63 -12.59
N GLN A 16 9.10 9.18 -13.69
CA GLN A 16 9.48 10.51 -14.15
C GLN A 16 9.09 11.60 -13.15
N VAL A 17 7.86 11.56 -12.63
CA VAL A 17 7.37 12.55 -11.67
C VAL A 17 8.15 12.46 -10.35
N SER A 18 8.35 11.27 -9.80
CA SER A 18 9.08 11.08 -8.54
C SER A 18 10.55 11.50 -8.65
N THR A 19 11.21 11.18 -9.77
CA THR A 19 12.60 11.58 -10.02
C THR A 19 12.73 13.11 -10.12
N ARG A 20 11.82 13.77 -10.85
CA ARG A 20 11.81 15.24 -10.95
C ARG A 20 11.52 15.89 -9.60
N PHE A 21 10.57 15.35 -8.85
CA PHE A 21 10.28 15.81 -7.50
C PHE A 21 11.54 15.79 -6.62
N VAL A 22 12.25 14.66 -6.54
CA VAL A 22 13.48 14.54 -5.74
C VAL A 22 14.55 15.53 -6.21
N SER A 23 14.76 15.65 -7.52
CA SER A 23 15.72 16.61 -8.08
C SER A 23 15.43 18.04 -7.64
N PHE A 24 14.17 18.48 -7.76
CA PHE A 24 13.76 19.84 -7.43
C PHE A 24 13.76 20.08 -5.92
N TYR A 25 13.29 19.10 -5.12
CA TYR A 25 13.31 19.17 -3.66
C TYR A 25 14.73 19.39 -3.13
N ASN A 26 15.70 18.64 -3.64
CA ASN A 26 17.08 18.70 -3.17
C ASN A 26 17.74 20.06 -3.44
N VAL A 27 17.32 20.78 -4.47
CA VAL A 27 17.88 22.09 -4.87
C VAL A 27 16.93 23.27 -4.60
N ASP A 28 15.92 23.08 -3.75
CA ASP A 28 14.95 24.10 -3.31
C ASP A 28 14.12 24.76 -4.43
N LYS A 29 13.92 24.05 -5.55
CA LYS A 29 13.08 24.52 -6.65
C LYS A 29 11.60 24.21 -6.42
N ASN A 30 11.04 24.82 -5.38
CA ASN A 30 9.65 24.61 -4.98
C ASN A 30 8.65 25.07 -6.05
N ASP A 31 8.95 26.14 -6.77
CA ASP A 31 8.19 26.63 -7.93
C ASP A 31 8.05 25.55 -9.03
N SER A 32 9.16 24.87 -9.33
CA SER A 32 9.20 23.77 -10.30
C SER A 32 8.40 22.54 -9.83
N ILE A 33 8.34 22.26 -8.52
CA ILE A 33 7.49 21.21 -7.98
C ILE A 33 6.01 21.62 -8.07
N VAL A 34 5.67 22.84 -7.68
CA VAL A 34 4.29 23.35 -7.73
C VAL A 34 3.77 23.42 -9.17
N ALA A 35 4.64 23.67 -10.14
CA ALA A 35 4.29 23.59 -11.56
C ALA A 35 3.91 22.17 -12.03
N MET A 36 4.22 21.13 -11.24
CA MET A 36 3.78 19.75 -11.49
C MET A 36 2.45 19.39 -10.81
N PHE A 37 1.88 20.29 -10.01
CA PHE A 37 0.61 20.07 -9.30
C PHE A 37 -0.59 20.21 -10.23
N SER A 38 -1.64 19.44 -9.93
CA SER A 38 -2.94 19.70 -10.54
C SER A 38 -3.50 21.04 -10.03
N PRO A 39 -4.45 21.65 -10.76
CA PRO A 39 -5.09 22.90 -10.32
C PRO A 39 -5.66 22.81 -8.89
N GLU A 40 -6.30 21.67 -8.56
CA GLU A 40 -6.90 21.43 -7.24
C GLU A 40 -5.83 21.31 -6.15
N MET A 41 -4.74 20.61 -6.45
CA MET A 41 -3.60 20.49 -5.53
C MET A 41 -2.92 21.82 -5.30
N ASN A 42 -2.73 22.62 -6.36
CA ASN A 42 -2.15 23.96 -6.28
C ASN A 42 -3.04 24.92 -5.47
N ALA A 43 -4.37 24.83 -5.62
CA ALA A 43 -5.31 25.62 -4.82
C ALA A 43 -5.26 25.23 -3.34
N ALA A 44 -5.12 23.94 -3.02
CA ALA A 44 -5.04 23.44 -1.64
C ALA A 44 -3.69 23.73 -0.97
N LEU A 45 -2.59 23.64 -1.74
CA LEU A 45 -1.23 23.80 -1.29
C LEU A 45 -0.42 24.71 -2.24
N PRO A 46 -0.67 26.04 -2.21
CA PRO A 46 0.03 27.00 -3.05
C PRO A 46 1.51 27.11 -2.66
N LEU A 47 2.30 27.74 -3.53
CA LEU A 47 3.77 27.80 -3.44
C LEU A 47 4.30 28.26 -2.07
N ASP A 48 3.69 29.28 -1.47
CA ASP A 48 4.10 29.79 -0.16
C ASP A 48 3.95 28.75 0.95
N LYS A 49 2.81 28.05 1.00
CA LYS A 49 2.54 26.97 1.95
C LYS A 49 3.42 25.76 1.67
N PHE A 50 3.55 25.37 0.40
CA PHE A 50 4.39 24.24 0.01
C PHE A 50 5.86 24.50 0.39
N SER A 51 6.36 25.72 0.20
CA SER A 51 7.73 26.10 0.57
C SER A 51 7.97 25.99 2.07
N GLN A 52 6.98 26.33 2.90
CA GLN A 52 7.07 26.13 4.35
C GLN A 52 7.14 24.63 4.72
N VAL A 53 6.33 23.79 4.06
CA VAL A 53 6.34 22.34 4.28
C VAL A 53 7.69 21.74 3.90
N THR A 54 8.23 22.08 2.72
CA THR A 54 9.52 21.56 2.27
C THR A 54 10.68 22.05 3.13
N ALA A 55 10.66 23.31 3.57
CA ALA A 55 11.64 23.83 4.52
C ALA A 55 11.61 23.06 5.85
N GLY A 56 10.42 22.80 6.39
CA GLY A 56 10.25 21.98 7.60
C GLY A 56 10.77 20.56 7.42
N LEU A 57 10.44 19.90 6.31
CA LEU A 57 10.95 18.57 5.99
C LEU A 57 12.49 18.57 5.88
N LYS A 58 13.07 19.59 5.25
CA LYS A 58 14.53 19.69 5.08
C LYS A 58 15.27 19.92 6.39
N VAL A 59 14.72 20.76 7.26
CA VAL A 59 15.28 20.97 8.61
C VAL A 59 15.24 19.68 9.43
N GLN A 60 14.15 18.95 9.36
CA GLN A 60 13.96 17.75 10.17
C GLN A 60 14.67 16.53 9.61
N PHE A 61 14.65 16.32 8.29
CA PHE A 61 15.07 15.07 7.66
C PHE A 61 16.25 15.22 6.69
N GLY A 62 16.56 16.45 6.23
CA GLY A 62 17.63 16.72 5.27
C GLY A 62 17.21 16.53 3.82
N VAL A 63 18.18 16.24 2.94
CA VAL A 63 17.94 15.96 1.51
C VAL A 63 17.55 14.51 1.28
N ILE A 64 16.88 14.25 0.17
CA ILE A 64 16.52 12.90 -0.26
C ILE A 64 17.73 12.26 -0.94
N LYS A 65 18.22 11.16 -0.39
CA LYS A 65 19.36 10.38 -0.93
C LYS A 65 18.94 9.35 -1.94
N LYS A 66 17.77 8.73 -1.70
CA LYS A 66 17.28 7.60 -2.50
C LYS A 66 15.77 7.47 -2.38
N ILE A 67 15.13 7.09 -3.46
CA ILE A 67 13.76 6.59 -3.47
C ILE A 67 13.74 5.17 -4.02
N ARG A 68 12.86 4.33 -3.50
CA ARG A 68 12.59 2.98 -3.98
C ARG A 68 11.08 2.82 -4.14
N PHE A 69 10.65 2.51 -5.34
CA PHE A 69 9.23 2.17 -5.57
C PHE A 69 8.84 0.95 -4.76
N VAL A 70 7.72 1.03 -4.04
CA VAL A 70 7.20 -0.05 -3.20
C VAL A 70 5.98 -0.69 -3.86
N ARG A 71 4.98 0.10 -4.22
CA ARG A 71 3.74 -0.37 -4.84
C ARG A 71 2.95 0.77 -5.47
N LEU A 72 2.05 0.39 -6.38
CA LEU A 72 0.99 1.24 -6.90
C LEU A 72 -0.36 0.72 -6.37
N GLN A 73 -1.16 1.62 -5.81
CA GLN A 73 -2.51 1.31 -5.36
C GLN A 73 -3.47 2.38 -5.90
N SER A 74 -4.38 1.96 -6.77
CA SER A 74 -5.22 2.87 -7.56
C SER A 74 -4.37 3.88 -8.34
N ALA A 75 -4.50 5.18 -8.08
CA ALA A 75 -3.72 6.25 -8.70
C ALA A 75 -2.58 6.77 -7.80
N SER A 76 -2.18 6.02 -6.76
CA SER A 76 -1.18 6.44 -5.79
C SER A 76 0.01 5.49 -5.77
N ALA A 77 1.22 6.00 -6.00
CA ALA A 77 2.46 5.27 -5.87
C ALA A 77 3.12 5.57 -4.52
N LEU A 78 3.50 4.51 -3.81
CA LEU A 78 4.25 4.59 -2.56
C LEU A 78 5.73 4.36 -2.85
N TYR A 79 6.55 5.25 -2.33
CA TYR A 79 8.01 5.16 -2.35
C TYR A 79 8.55 5.11 -0.92
N GLU A 80 9.46 4.18 -0.66
CA GLU A 80 10.39 4.29 0.45
C GLU A 80 11.40 5.37 0.10
N THR A 81 11.45 6.42 0.92
CA THR A 81 12.25 7.62 0.67
C THR A 81 13.27 7.79 1.78
N THR A 82 14.54 7.56 1.44
CA THR A 82 15.66 7.73 2.37
C THR A 82 16.15 9.15 2.32
N PHE A 83 16.04 9.85 3.43
CA PHE A 83 16.61 11.18 3.69
C PHE A 83 17.96 11.05 4.41
N ASP A 84 18.62 12.18 4.71
CA ASP A 84 19.84 12.19 5.53
C ASP A 84 19.60 11.55 6.90
N ASN A 85 18.48 11.86 7.56
CA ASN A 85 18.23 11.54 8.96
C ASN A 85 17.04 10.60 9.20
N ALA A 86 16.32 10.19 8.16
CA ALA A 86 15.13 9.33 8.30
C ALA A 86 14.79 8.54 7.05
N VAL A 87 13.94 7.53 7.22
CA VAL A 87 13.26 6.86 6.10
C VAL A 87 11.76 7.12 6.24
N LEU A 88 11.17 7.74 5.22
CA LEU A 88 9.74 8.04 5.15
C LEU A 88 9.11 7.33 3.96
N GLY A 89 7.82 7.07 4.06
CA GLY A 89 6.97 6.71 2.92
C GLY A 89 6.48 7.98 2.22
N MET A 90 6.90 8.20 0.98
CA MET A 90 6.36 9.24 0.12
C MET A 90 5.28 8.64 -0.78
N THR A 91 4.07 9.16 -0.69
CA THR A 91 2.98 8.77 -1.58
C THR A 91 2.72 9.89 -2.58
N ILE A 92 2.78 9.57 -3.87
CA ILE A 92 2.45 10.47 -4.97
C ILE A 92 1.20 9.95 -5.66
N THR A 93 0.16 10.78 -5.74
CA THR A 93 -1.07 10.51 -6.50
C THR A 93 -1.05 11.34 -7.77
N LEU A 94 -1.26 10.70 -8.91
CA LEU A 94 -1.36 11.40 -10.20
C LEU A 94 -2.79 11.39 -10.73
N ASN A 95 -3.17 12.52 -11.33
CA ASN A 95 -4.41 12.59 -12.12
C ASN A 95 -4.19 12.00 -13.54
N PRO A 96 -5.24 11.88 -14.38
CA PRO A 96 -5.11 11.36 -15.75
C PRO A 96 -4.17 12.16 -16.66
N LYS A 97 -3.85 13.40 -16.31
CA LYS A 97 -2.90 14.27 -17.05
C LYS A 97 -1.46 14.13 -16.56
N ASN A 98 -1.19 13.19 -15.61
CA ASN A 98 0.09 12.99 -14.93
C ASN A 98 0.53 14.18 -14.06
N GLU A 99 -0.40 15.01 -13.62
CA GLU A 99 -0.15 16.07 -12.65
C GLU A 99 -0.28 15.51 -11.22
N ILE A 100 0.48 16.05 -10.28
CA ILE A 100 0.43 15.66 -8.88
C ILE A 100 -0.89 16.16 -8.27
N ALA A 101 -1.80 15.24 -8.00
CA ALA A 101 -3.07 15.49 -7.33
C ALA A 101 -3.02 15.22 -5.82
N GLY A 102 -1.93 14.62 -5.33
CA GLY A 102 -1.70 14.38 -3.91
C GLY A 102 -0.25 14.04 -3.63
N LEU A 103 0.27 14.56 -2.51
CA LEU A 103 1.60 14.30 -2.01
C LEU A 103 1.53 14.16 -0.48
N LEU A 104 2.07 13.05 0.03
CA LEU A 104 2.01 12.75 1.46
C LEU A 104 3.31 12.08 1.92
N PHE A 105 3.85 12.55 3.04
CA PHE A 105 4.94 11.89 3.76
C PHE A 105 4.42 11.31 5.08
N LYS A 106 4.76 10.06 5.37
CA LYS A 106 4.45 9.37 6.63
C LYS A 106 5.66 8.56 7.08
N PRO A 107 5.79 8.23 8.38
CA PRO A 107 6.77 7.24 8.81
C PRO A 107 6.66 5.98 7.94
N TYR A 108 7.79 5.54 7.40
CA TYR A 108 7.82 4.31 6.60
C TYR A 108 8.08 3.12 7.52
N THR A 109 7.16 2.18 7.52
CA THR A 109 7.38 0.87 8.12
C THR A 109 7.40 -0.11 6.97
N GLU A 110 8.53 -0.77 6.77
CA GLU A 110 8.60 -1.86 5.78
C GLU A 110 7.53 -2.88 6.14
N ALA A 111 6.62 -3.15 5.19
CA ALA A 111 5.70 -4.26 5.37
C ALA A 111 6.58 -5.50 5.57
N LYS A 112 6.50 -6.13 6.74
CA LYS A 112 7.19 -7.40 6.98
C LYS A 112 6.85 -8.30 5.83
N GLU A 113 7.89 -8.79 5.15
CA GLU A 113 7.71 -9.76 4.09
C GLU A 113 6.91 -10.91 4.68
N ILE A 114 5.70 -11.12 4.16
CA ILE A 114 4.88 -12.25 4.61
C ILE A 114 5.60 -13.47 4.04
N ILE A 115 6.41 -14.12 4.88
CA ILE A 115 7.02 -15.40 4.54
C ILE A 115 5.87 -16.37 4.35
N ARG A 116 5.51 -16.60 3.10
CA ARG A 116 4.46 -17.54 2.75
C ARG A 116 4.93 -18.95 3.00
N ASN A 117 4.08 -19.75 3.60
CA ASN A 117 4.34 -21.16 3.80
C ASN A 117 4.44 -21.86 2.42
N ASN A 118 5.57 -22.49 2.14
CA ASN A 118 5.83 -23.26 0.92
C ASN A 118 5.51 -24.75 1.07
N THR A 119 5.02 -25.18 2.23
CA THR A 119 4.66 -26.57 2.49
C THR A 119 3.48 -26.97 1.60
N LYS A 120 3.68 -27.99 0.76
CA LYS A 120 2.60 -28.59 -0.01
C LYS A 120 1.71 -29.37 0.94
N MET A 121 0.49 -28.90 1.13
CA MET A 121 -0.53 -29.57 1.94
C MET A 121 -1.63 -30.12 1.07
N LYS A 122 -2.21 -31.24 1.51
CA LYS A 122 -3.47 -31.76 0.95
C LYS A 122 -4.58 -31.48 1.97
N LEU A 123 -5.75 -31.19 1.47
CA LEU A 123 -6.92 -31.09 2.32
C LEU A 123 -7.20 -32.45 2.97
N PRO A 124 -7.51 -32.50 4.27
CA PRO A 124 -7.73 -33.75 5.02
C PRO A 124 -9.10 -34.40 4.70
N PHE A 125 -9.85 -33.83 3.79
CA PHE A 125 -11.21 -34.26 3.43
C PHE A 125 -11.37 -34.34 1.91
N LYS A 126 -12.45 -35.00 1.47
CA LYS A 126 -12.86 -35.13 0.06
C LYS A 126 -14.23 -34.46 -0.13
N GLY A 127 -14.57 -34.18 -1.40
CA GLY A 127 -15.85 -33.56 -1.74
C GLY A 127 -15.75 -32.04 -1.81
N GLU A 128 -16.90 -31.38 -1.86
CA GLU A 128 -17.03 -29.93 -1.97
C GLU A 128 -17.25 -29.33 -0.58
N TRP A 129 -16.40 -28.35 -0.25
CA TRP A 129 -16.44 -27.62 1.01
C TRP A 129 -16.32 -26.14 0.73
N SER A 130 -17.04 -25.34 1.48
CA SER A 130 -16.96 -23.87 1.42
C SER A 130 -15.95 -23.35 2.44
N VAL A 131 -15.13 -22.41 2.02
CA VAL A 131 -14.28 -21.62 2.92
C VAL A 131 -15.12 -20.45 3.43
N THR A 132 -15.50 -20.47 4.70
CA THR A 132 -16.28 -19.39 5.32
C THR A 132 -15.36 -18.27 5.77
N TRP A 133 -14.24 -18.64 6.40
CA TRP A 133 -13.20 -17.72 6.82
C TRP A 133 -11.84 -18.24 6.37
N GLY A 134 -11.05 -17.38 5.73
CA GLY A 134 -9.71 -17.71 5.26
C GLY A 134 -9.13 -16.59 4.41
N GLY A 135 -7.90 -16.18 4.68
CA GLY A 135 -7.21 -15.10 4.00
C GLY A 135 -6.33 -14.31 4.94
N ASP A 136 -5.69 -13.27 4.40
CA ASP A 136 -4.67 -12.49 5.08
C ASP A 136 -5.21 -11.19 5.71
N THR A 137 -6.48 -10.85 5.50
CA THR A 137 -7.10 -9.63 6.04
C THR A 137 -8.23 -9.95 7.01
N LYS A 138 -8.57 -8.99 7.89
CA LYS A 138 -9.64 -9.15 8.87
C LYS A 138 -11.01 -9.39 8.23
N GLU A 139 -11.25 -8.77 7.08
CA GLU A 139 -12.51 -8.91 6.33
C GLU A 139 -12.68 -10.31 5.74
N GLN A 140 -11.58 -10.97 5.44
CA GLN A 140 -11.56 -12.34 4.89
C GLN A 140 -11.42 -13.40 5.96
N ASN A 141 -10.84 -13.04 7.11
CA ASN A 141 -10.49 -13.98 8.16
C ASN A 141 -10.35 -13.27 9.52
N TYR A 142 -11.35 -13.35 10.38
CA TYR A 142 -11.28 -12.75 11.71
C TYR A 142 -10.17 -13.36 12.60
N HIS A 143 -9.69 -14.56 12.27
CA HIS A 143 -8.60 -15.23 12.99
C HIS A 143 -7.26 -14.48 12.92
N VAL A 144 -7.08 -13.55 11.97
CA VAL A 144 -5.82 -12.77 11.84
C VAL A 144 -5.52 -11.92 13.08
N GLU A 145 -6.51 -11.64 13.91
CA GLU A 145 -6.34 -10.90 15.17
C GLU A 145 -5.69 -11.77 16.28
N SER A 146 -5.70 -13.09 16.13
CA SER A 146 -5.07 -14.02 17.07
C SER A 146 -3.78 -14.59 16.51
N VAL A 147 -2.66 -14.38 17.20
CA VAL A 147 -1.35 -14.92 16.78
C VAL A 147 -1.39 -16.44 16.61
N ALA A 148 -2.15 -17.15 17.45
CA ALA A 148 -2.28 -18.61 17.41
C ALA A 148 -3.17 -19.10 16.25
N GLN A 149 -4.11 -18.29 15.79
CA GLN A 149 -5.14 -18.69 14.82
C GLN A 149 -5.05 -17.95 13.48
N LYS A 150 -4.15 -17.00 13.31
CA LYS A 150 -4.06 -16.14 12.12
C LYS A 150 -3.99 -16.87 10.78
N ASN A 151 -3.57 -18.12 10.77
CA ASN A 151 -3.49 -18.97 9.58
C ASN A 151 -4.58 -20.03 9.53
N ALA A 152 -5.59 -19.96 10.42
CA ALA A 152 -6.71 -20.90 10.42
C ALA A 152 -7.67 -20.61 9.26
N PHE A 153 -8.33 -21.66 8.81
CA PHE A 153 -9.39 -21.63 7.81
C PHE A 153 -10.60 -22.35 8.38
N ASP A 154 -11.78 -21.77 8.23
CA ASP A 154 -13.05 -22.42 8.57
C ASP A 154 -13.66 -23.02 7.32
N PHE A 155 -13.79 -24.35 7.29
CA PHE A 155 -14.40 -25.11 6.21
C PHE A 155 -15.76 -25.63 6.67
N LEU A 156 -16.80 -25.36 5.88
CA LEU A 156 -18.14 -25.80 6.13
C LEU A 156 -18.73 -26.52 4.92
N ILE A 157 -19.65 -27.47 5.16
CA ILE A 157 -20.51 -28.03 4.13
C ILE A 157 -21.90 -27.43 4.32
N TYR A 158 -22.46 -26.91 3.26
CA TYR A 158 -23.82 -26.41 3.22
C TYR A 158 -24.73 -27.40 2.49
N ASP A 159 -25.93 -27.60 3.00
CA ASP A 159 -26.99 -28.30 2.26
C ASP A 159 -27.64 -27.38 1.21
N GLU A 160 -28.58 -27.93 0.44
CA GLU A 160 -29.32 -27.17 -0.60
C GLU A 160 -30.11 -25.97 -0.05
N LYS A 161 -30.33 -25.92 1.27
CA LYS A 161 -31.01 -24.82 1.97
C LYS A 161 -30.04 -23.82 2.59
N GLY A 162 -28.74 -24.02 2.43
CA GLY A 162 -27.70 -23.21 3.02
C GLY A 162 -27.47 -23.45 4.53
N LEU A 163 -27.87 -24.61 5.04
CA LEU A 163 -27.66 -24.99 6.43
C LEU A 163 -26.40 -25.86 6.59
N THR A 164 -25.70 -25.68 7.69
CA THR A 164 -24.47 -26.42 8.03
C THR A 164 -24.70 -27.58 8.99
N HIS A 165 -25.96 -27.78 9.42
CA HIS A 165 -26.35 -28.80 10.40
C HIS A 165 -27.72 -29.40 10.06
N LYS A 166 -28.00 -30.58 10.59
CA LYS A 166 -29.31 -31.23 10.54
C LYS A 166 -30.04 -31.03 11.89
N GLY A 167 -31.34 -30.77 11.81
CA GLY A 167 -32.16 -30.56 13.00
C GLY A 167 -32.41 -29.08 13.33
N THR A 168 -32.83 -28.81 14.57
CA THR A 168 -33.25 -27.47 15.03
C THR A 168 -32.08 -26.54 15.40
N GLY A 169 -30.84 -27.05 15.39
CA GLY A 169 -29.66 -26.23 15.72
C GLY A 169 -29.44 -25.97 17.22
N GLU A 170 -30.28 -26.53 18.07
CA GLU A 170 -30.04 -26.52 19.51
C GLU A 170 -29.19 -27.75 19.89
N ALA A 171 -28.04 -27.50 20.52
CA ALA A 171 -27.16 -28.52 21.11
C ALA A 171 -27.48 -28.67 22.59
#